data_b3682da3115750e5e3029c31240a26d3
#
_entry.id   b3682da3115750e5e3029c31240a26d3
#
_cell.length_a   1.000
_cell.length_b   1.000
_cell.length_c   1.000
_cell.angle_alpha   90.00
_cell.angle_beta   90.00
_cell.angle_gamma   90.00
#
_symmetry.space_group_name_H-M   'P 1'
#
loop_
_entity.id
_entity.type
_entity.pdbx_description
1 polymer ?
#
loop_
_entity_poly.entity_id
_entity_poly.type
_entity_poly.pdbx_seq_one_letter_code
_entity_poly.pdbx_strand_id
1 'polypeptide(L)'
;MKKFLTIIVLCFSLFYCNFVVSHIGHYKNLKYLEYELFLNDELIGSHIFNFNKKGDLLYVNTVGQFKVSKLGLNLMKYQTNTEEIYENGQLIEFKSKTKQNDKEKYVNLKFNKKENTFEIDGSSFKGKIDTSSIIGSWLNHDIIKKNKQISAVSGRIIPQKVRFLGKKKIKLNNQEYNSLHLHFLSDNNKPMNKKKINLHVWYDVETLVWLKMSYDKLGQWEYRLKKQIFY
;
A
#
# COMPACT_ATOMS: atom_id res chain seq x y z
N MET A 1 47.03 18.01 -25.54
CA MET A 1 46.56 17.84 -24.14
C MET A 1 45.10 18.26 -23.88
N LYS A 2 44.60 19.42 -24.40
CA LYS A 2 43.19 19.83 -24.15
C LYS A 2 42.13 18.86 -24.68
N LYS A 3 42.33 18.18 -25.83
CA LYS A 3 41.37 17.24 -26.38
C LYS A 3 41.28 15.92 -25.59
N PHE A 4 42.37 15.50 -24.93
CA PHE A 4 42.38 14.29 -24.09
C PHE A 4 41.62 14.49 -22.77
N LEU A 5 41.71 15.70 -22.21
CA LEU A 5 40.98 16.07 -20.99
C LEU A 5 39.47 16.11 -21.20
N THR A 6 39.01 16.55 -22.38
CA THR A 6 37.57 16.64 -22.74
C THR A 6 36.95 15.23 -22.87
N ILE A 7 37.70 14.24 -23.38
CA ILE A 7 37.22 12.86 -23.50
C ILE A 7 37.08 12.21 -22.11
N ILE A 8 38.00 12.48 -21.18
CA ILE A 8 37.93 11.92 -19.81
C ILE A 8 36.73 12.50 -19.05
N VAL A 9 36.41 13.79 -19.21
CA VAL A 9 35.23 14.39 -18.58
C VAL A 9 33.93 13.85 -19.18
N LEU A 10 33.89 13.57 -20.49
CA LEU A 10 32.72 12.98 -21.15
C LEU A 10 32.47 11.52 -20.72
N CYS A 11 33.54 10.74 -20.49
CA CYS A 11 33.39 9.36 -19.97
C CYS A 11 32.96 9.31 -18.51
N PHE A 12 33.29 10.33 -17.68
CA PHE A 12 32.84 10.35 -16.27
C PHE A 12 31.36 10.72 -16.11
N SER A 13 30.77 11.43 -17.08
CA SER A 13 29.34 11.78 -17.05
C SER A 13 28.41 10.63 -17.42
N LEU A 14 28.92 9.52 -17.99
CA LEU A 14 28.11 8.35 -18.36
C LEU A 14 27.94 7.31 -17.23
N PHE A 15 28.61 7.49 -16.09
CA PHE A 15 28.55 6.58 -14.94
C PHE A 15 27.60 7.05 -13.81
N TYR A 16 26.73 8.04 -14.05
CA TYR A 16 25.59 8.23 -13.14
C TYR A 16 24.59 7.09 -13.38
N CYS A 17 24.94 5.92 -12.88
CA CYS A 17 23.98 4.84 -12.71
C CYS A 17 22.94 5.36 -11.73
N ASN A 18 21.79 5.79 -12.23
CA ASN A 18 20.63 6.06 -11.40
C ASN A 18 20.28 4.73 -10.74
N PHE A 19 20.75 4.52 -9.50
CA PHE A 19 20.22 3.46 -8.66
C PHE A 19 18.73 3.75 -8.52
N VAL A 20 17.92 2.99 -9.24
CA VAL A 20 16.48 2.93 -8.99
C VAL A 20 16.35 2.34 -7.58
N VAL A 21 16.26 3.23 -6.61
CA VAL A 21 15.99 2.82 -5.23
C VAL A 21 14.57 2.26 -5.26
N SER A 22 14.47 0.95 -5.11
CA SER A 22 13.20 0.27 -4.97
C SER A 22 12.39 0.92 -3.84
N HIS A 23 11.18 1.37 -4.14
CA HIS A 23 10.32 2.09 -3.20
C HIS A 23 9.85 1.26 -1.99
N ILE A 24 10.18 -0.01 -1.93
CA ILE A 24 10.03 -0.90 -0.75
C ILE A 24 11.37 -1.10 -0.01
N GLY A 25 12.45 -0.57 -0.53
CA GLY A 25 13.80 -0.76 0.04
C GLY A 25 13.93 -0.34 1.52
N HIS A 26 13.15 0.64 1.97
CA HIS A 26 13.14 1.10 3.37
C HIS A 26 12.45 0.11 4.33
N TYR A 27 11.59 -0.80 3.87
CA TYR A 27 11.04 -1.88 4.70
C TYR A 27 11.99 -3.07 4.90
N LYS A 28 13.20 -3.05 4.31
CA LYS A 28 14.18 -4.17 4.45
C LYS A 28 14.56 -4.47 5.89
N ASN A 29 14.54 -3.46 6.74
CA ASN A 29 14.89 -3.57 8.16
C ASN A 29 13.65 -3.66 9.06
N LEU A 30 12.45 -3.63 8.49
CA LEU A 30 11.22 -3.71 9.26
C LEU A 30 10.87 -5.18 9.50
N LYS A 31 10.51 -5.51 10.73
CA LYS A 31 10.10 -6.84 11.17
C LYS A 31 8.60 -6.93 11.37
N TYR A 32 7.98 -5.86 11.90
CA TYR A 32 6.59 -5.89 12.34
C TYR A 32 5.96 -4.50 12.31
N LEU A 33 4.71 -4.43 11.83
CA LEU A 33 3.84 -3.27 11.97
C LEU A 33 2.48 -3.71 12.52
N GLU A 34 1.92 -2.93 13.43
CA GLU A 34 0.57 -3.11 13.97
C GLU A 34 -0.18 -1.78 13.89
N TYR A 35 -1.39 -1.85 13.37
CA TYR A 35 -2.33 -0.73 13.31
C TYR A 35 -3.58 -1.08 14.11
N GLU A 36 -4.12 -0.07 14.80
CA GLU A 36 -5.45 -0.08 15.37
C GLU A 36 -6.43 0.57 14.40
N LEU A 37 -7.64 -0.01 14.29
CA LEU A 37 -8.72 0.49 13.47
C LEU A 37 -9.79 1.10 14.36
N PHE A 38 -10.19 2.33 14.02
CA PHE A 38 -11.21 3.07 14.74
C PHE A 38 -12.37 3.42 13.82
N LEU A 39 -13.58 3.45 14.39
CA LEU A 39 -14.78 4.03 13.79
C LEU A 39 -15.38 5.02 14.78
N ASN A 40 -15.42 6.31 14.43
CA ASN A 40 -15.84 7.41 15.32
C ASN A 40 -15.09 7.37 16.68
N ASP A 41 -13.75 7.19 16.62
CA ASP A 41 -12.86 7.04 17.79
C ASP A 41 -13.07 5.78 18.66
N GLU A 42 -14.01 4.90 18.32
CA GLU A 42 -14.17 3.60 18.96
C GLU A 42 -13.24 2.58 18.31
N LEU A 43 -12.43 1.86 19.11
CA LEU A 43 -11.55 0.78 18.63
C LEU A 43 -12.39 -0.41 18.17
N ILE A 44 -12.29 -0.77 16.90
CA ILE A 44 -13.07 -1.85 16.28
C ILE A 44 -12.24 -3.03 15.80
N GLY A 45 -10.92 -2.91 15.74
CA GLY A 45 -10.07 -4.00 15.25
C GLY A 45 -8.59 -3.64 15.08
N SER A 46 -7.87 -4.51 14.38
CA SER A 46 -6.44 -4.40 14.14
C SER A 46 -6.03 -4.88 12.76
N HIS A 47 -4.83 -4.44 12.32
CA HIS A 47 -4.19 -4.86 11.10
C HIS A 47 -2.70 -5.04 11.34
N ILE A 48 -2.19 -6.26 11.17
CA ILE A 48 -0.84 -6.67 11.53
C ILE A 48 -0.09 -7.09 10.27
N PHE A 49 1.15 -6.63 10.13
CA PHE A 49 2.07 -6.97 9.06
C PHE A 49 3.34 -7.58 9.64
N ASN A 50 3.71 -8.75 9.17
CA ASN A 50 4.95 -9.44 9.52
C ASN A 50 5.86 -9.49 8.29
N PHE A 51 7.07 -8.99 8.42
CA PHE A 51 8.07 -8.91 7.36
C PHE A 51 9.14 -9.95 7.59
N ASN A 52 9.49 -10.71 6.55
CA ASN A 52 10.54 -11.72 6.60
C ASN A 52 11.39 -11.63 5.33
N LYS A 53 12.65 -11.26 5.49
CA LYS A 53 13.60 -11.16 4.40
C LYS A 53 14.39 -12.46 4.25
N LYS A 54 14.46 -12.99 3.02
CA LYS A 54 15.27 -14.17 2.67
C LYS A 54 16.03 -13.88 1.37
N GLY A 55 17.31 -13.57 1.48
CA GLY A 55 18.12 -13.11 0.35
C GLY A 55 17.54 -11.84 -0.28
N ASP A 56 17.25 -11.88 -1.58
CA ASP A 56 16.65 -10.76 -2.34
C ASP A 56 15.13 -10.70 -2.24
N LEU A 57 14.51 -11.68 -1.59
CA LEU A 57 13.07 -11.75 -1.42
C LEU A 57 12.63 -11.15 -0.08
N LEU A 58 11.57 -10.36 -0.13
CA LEU A 58 10.84 -9.87 1.05
C LEU A 58 9.43 -10.47 1.04
N TYR A 59 9.13 -11.25 2.06
CA TYR A 59 7.80 -11.81 2.32
C TYR A 59 7.07 -10.93 3.32
N VAL A 60 5.84 -10.56 3.01
CA VAL A 60 4.96 -9.81 3.92
C VAL A 60 3.68 -10.60 4.14
N ASN A 61 3.47 -11.04 5.37
CA ASN A 61 2.23 -11.71 5.78
C ASN A 61 1.38 -10.74 6.60
N THR A 62 0.11 -10.61 6.22
CA THR A 62 -0.78 -9.65 6.82
C THR A 62 -2.04 -10.31 7.36
N VAL A 63 -2.45 -9.91 8.56
CA VAL A 63 -3.73 -10.31 9.16
C VAL A 63 -4.48 -9.04 9.54
N GLY A 64 -5.68 -8.85 8.97
CA GLY A 64 -6.56 -7.74 9.30
C GLY A 64 -7.90 -8.25 9.81
N GLN A 65 -8.41 -7.65 10.89
CA GLN A 65 -9.73 -7.98 11.40
C GLN A 65 -10.39 -6.78 12.06
N PHE A 66 -11.68 -6.64 11.86
CA PHE A 66 -12.50 -5.70 12.63
C PHE A 66 -13.95 -6.13 12.70
N LYS A 67 -14.64 -5.59 13.70
CA LYS A 67 -16.05 -5.83 13.95
C LYS A 67 -16.74 -4.52 14.31
N VAL A 68 -17.81 -4.20 13.61
CA VAL A 68 -18.69 -3.08 13.93
C VAL A 68 -19.99 -3.63 14.48
N SER A 69 -20.33 -3.22 15.70
CA SER A 69 -21.59 -3.60 16.36
C SER A 69 -22.34 -2.34 16.79
N LYS A 70 -23.67 -2.34 16.74
CA LYS A 70 -24.50 -1.27 17.27
C LYS A 70 -25.75 -1.87 17.92
N LEU A 71 -26.07 -1.45 19.14
CA LEU A 71 -27.21 -1.95 19.91
C LEU A 71 -27.23 -3.49 20.01
N GLY A 72 -26.06 -4.11 20.22
CA GLY A 72 -25.93 -5.58 20.30
C GLY A 72 -25.95 -6.32 18.94
N LEU A 73 -26.27 -5.63 17.84
CA LEU A 73 -26.31 -6.23 16.51
C LEU A 73 -24.96 -6.09 15.78
N ASN A 74 -24.46 -7.17 15.18
CA ASN A 74 -23.27 -7.17 14.35
C ASN A 74 -23.61 -6.60 12.97
N LEU A 75 -23.19 -5.37 12.69
CA LEU A 75 -23.41 -4.70 11.41
C LEU A 75 -22.37 -5.11 10.36
N MET A 76 -21.12 -5.33 10.79
CA MET A 76 -20.05 -5.71 9.90
C MET A 76 -18.97 -6.52 10.63
N LYS A 77 -18.58 -7.64 10.04
CA LYS A 77 -17.40 -8.42 10.43
C LYS A 77 -16.48 -8.54 9.24
N TYR A 78 -15.21 -8.29 9.44
CA TYR A 78 -14.19 -8.34 8.40
C TYR A 78 -12.97 -9.10 8.90
N GLN A 79 -12.48 -10.04 8.11
CA GLN A 79 -11.24 -10.76 8.34
C GLN A 79 -10.52 -10.92 7.01
N THR A 80 -9.22 -10.65 6.98
CA THR A 80 -8.38 -10.84 5.80
C THR A 80 -7.03 -11.40 6.17
N ASN A 81 -6.52 -12.29 5.32
CA ASN A 81 -5.14 -12.75 5.34
C ASN A 81 -4.54 -12.46 3.99
N THR A 82 -3.35 -11.86 3.95
CA THR A 82 -2.63 -11.62 2.70
C THR A 82 -1.19 -12.10 2.78
N GLU A 83 -0.67 -12.50 1.64
CA GLU A 83 0.74 -12.83 1.42
C GLU A 83 1.24 -12.01 0.23
N GLU A 84 2.32 -11.25 0.42
CA GLU A 84 2.97 -10.47 -0.62
C GLU A 84 4.43 -10.94 -0.72
N ILE A 85 4.92 -11.13 -1.94
CA ILE A 85 6.33 -11.47 -2.21
C ILE A 85 6.90 -10.40 -3.12
N TYR A 86 7.98 -9.80 -2.68
CA TYR A 86 8.72 -8.80 -3.43
C TYR A 86 10.13 -9.31 -3.75
N GLU A 87 10.57 -9.11 -4.99
CA GLU A 87 11.95 -9.36 -5.43
C GLU A 87 12.57 -8.03 -5.84
N ASN A 88 13.66 -7.63 -5.20
CA ASN A 88 14.30 -6.33 -5.43
C ASN A 88 13.32 -5.14 -5.43
N GLY A 89 12.26 -5.23 -4.59
CA GLY A 89 11.22 -4.23 -4.42
C GLY A 89 10.08 -4.27 -5.43
N GLN A 90 10.15 -5.10 -6.43
CA GLN A 90 9.04 -5.38 -7.34
C GLN A 90 8.13 -6.44 -6.73
N LEU A 91 6.82 -6.16 -6.64
CA LEU A 91 5.83 -7.18 -6.29
C LEU A 91 5.81 -8.26 -7.37
N ILE A 92 6.09 -9.50 -6.98
CA ILE A 92 6.08 -10.65 -7.89
C ILE A 92 4.88 -11.57 -7.67
N GLU A 93 4.38 -11.63 -6.43
CA GLU A 93 3.18 -12.41 -6.10
C GLU A 93 2.39 -11.72 -4.98
N PHE A 94 1.06 -11.77 -5.09
CA PHE A 94 0.12 -11.36 -4.06
C PHE A 94 -1.02 -12.35 -3.96
N LYS A 95 -1.33 -12.77 -2.74
CA LYS A 95 -2.51 -13.60 -2.44
C LYS A 95 -3.29 -12.98 -1.31
N SER A 96 -4.63 -13.01 -1.42
CA SER A 96 -5.51 -12.66 -0.31
C SER A 96 -6.72 -13.56 -0.22
N LYS A 97 -7.15 -13.78 1.03
CA LYS A 97 -8.47 -14.35 1.36
C LYS A 97 -9.14 -13.41 2.34
N THR A 98 -10.34 -12.96 2.01
CA THR A 98 -11.09 -12.00 2.81
C THR A 98 -12.51 -12.53 3.05
N LYS A 99 -12.93 -12.56 4.32
CA LYS A 99 -14.31 -12.79 4.71
C LYS A 99 -14.93 -11.49 5.19
N GLN A 100 -15.98 -11.04 4.52
CA GLN A 100 -16.74 -9.84 4.88
C GLN A 100 -18.19 -10.24 5.15
N ASN A 101 -18.58 -10.28 6.41
CA ASN A 101 -19.77 -10.99 6.87
C ASN A 101 -19.73 -12.45 6.36
N ASP A 102 -20.73 -12.88 5.58
CA ASP A 102 -20.81 -14.23 5.02
C ASP A 102 -20.25 -14.34 3.60
N LYS A 103 -19.67 -13.25 3.06
CA LYS A 103 -19.11 -13.22 1.71
C LYS A 103 -17.62 -13.45 1.72
N GLU A 104 -17.19 -14.49 1.04
CA GLU A 104 -15.78 -14.75 0.78
C GLU A 104 -15.33 -14.07 -0.49
N LYS A 105 -14.12 -13.51 -0.46
CA LYS A 105 -13.45 -12.87 -1.59
C LYS A 105 -11.99 -13.28 -1.59
N TYR A 106 -11.38 -13.23 -2.78
CA TYR A 106 -9.98 -13.58 -2.93
C TYR A 106 -9.32 -12.78 -4.05
N VAL A 107 -7.99 -12.75 -4.02
CA VAL A 107 -7.14 -12.26 -5.10
C VAL A 107 -5.90 -13.16 -5.15
N ASN A 108 -5.58 -13.65 -6.35
CA ASN A 108 -4.29 -14.20 -6.69
C ASN A 108 -3.72 -13.31 -7.80
N LEU A 109 -2.54 -12.76 -7.60
CA LEU A 109 -1.86 -11.91 -8.57
C LEU A 109 -0.43 -12.41 -8.75
N LYS A 110 0.02 -12.49 -10.01
CA LYS A 110 1.40 -12.79 -10.36
C LYS A 110 1.93 -11.78 -11.36
N PHE A 111 3.20 -11.41 -11.20
CA PHE A 111 3.89 -10.55 -12.15
C PHE A 111 4.49 -11.38 -13.27
N ASN A 112 4.11 -11.09 -14.50
CA ASN A 112 4.71 -11.68 -15.71
C ASN A 112 5.86 -10.78 -16.18
N LYS A 113 7.11 -11.18 -15.89
CA LYS A 113 8.30 -10.41 -16.26
C LYS A 113 8.46 -10.24 -17.79
N LYS A 114 8.05 -11.23 -18.59
CA LYS A 114 8.19 -11.20 -20.06
C LYS A 114 7.28 -10.16 -20.70
N GLU A 115 6.05 -10.08 -20.21
CA GLU A 115 5.03 -9.17 -20.76
C GLU A 115 4.97 -7.84 -19.99
N ASN A 116 5.69 -7.71 -18.87
CA ASN A 116 5.60 -6.58 -17.94
C ASN A 116 4.16 -6.27 -17.51
N THR A 117 3.41 -7.31 -17.15
CA THR A 117 2.00 -7.25 -16.76
C THR A 117 1.77 -7.98 -15.45
N PHE A 118 0.66 -7.66 -14.78
CA PHE A 118 0.12 -8.47 -13.71
C PHE A 118 -0.99 -9.38 -14.25
N GLU A 119 -0.93 -10.66 -13.94
CA GLU A 119 -1.98 -11.64 -14.15
C GLU A 119 -2.79 -11.75 -12.86
N ILE A 120 -4.09 -11.51 -12.94
CA ILE A 120 -4.99 -11.43 -11.79
C ILE A 120 -6.09 -12.47 -11.94
N ASP A 121 -6.29 -13.29 -10.90
CA ASP A 121 -7.47 -14.09 -10.67
C ASP A 121 -8.10 -13.65 -9.33
N GLY A 122 -9.11 -12.81 -9.41
CA GLY A 122 -9.79 -12.26 -8.25
C GLY A 122 -11.31 -12.38 -8.33
N SER A 123 -11.96 -12.25 -7.19
CA SER A 123 -13.43 -12.36 -7.08
C SER A 123 -14.20 -11.33 -7.91
N SER A 124 -13.56 -10.19 -8.29
CA SER A 124 -14.20 -9.10 -9.03
C SER A 124 -13.54 -8.76 -10.36
N PHE A 125 -12.40 -9.36 -10.66
CA PHE A 125 -11.68 -9.18 -11.92
C PHE A 125 -10.75 -10.36 -12.16
N LYS A 126 -10.75 -10.87 -13.39
CA LYS A 126 -9.83 -11.88 -13.92
C LYS A 126 -9.26 -11.40 -15.24
N GLY A 127 -7.95 -11.47 -15.40
CA GLY A 127 -7.26 -11.04 -16.62
C GLY A 127 -5.90 -10.43 -16.37
N LYS A 128 -5.33 -9.84 -17.43
CA LYS A 128 -4.05 -9.13 -17.38
C LYS A 128 -4.25 -7.63 -17.25
N ILE A 129 -3.33 -6.96 -16.57
CA ILE A 129 -3.28 -5.50 -16.46
C ILE A 129 -1.83 -5.02 -16.50
N ASP A 130 -1.61 -3.83 -17.04
CA ASP A 130 -0.30 -3.20 -17.12
C ASP A 130 0.22 -2.74 -15.74
N THR A 131 1.51 -2.48 -15.66
CA THR A 131 2.20 -2.01 -14.46
C THR A 131 1.93 -0.54 -14.10
N SER A 132 1.03 0.17 -14.83
CA SER A 132 0.47 1.45 -14.36
C SER A 132 -0.47 1.25 -13.17
N SER A 133 -0.82 0.01 -12.88
CA SER A 133 -1.63 -0.43 -11.75
C SER A 133 -0.76 -0.96 -10.62
N ILE A 134 -1.25 -0.89 -9.39
CA ILE A 134 -0.56 -1.38 -8.20
C ILE A 134 -1.55 -1.96 -7.20
N ILE A 135 -1.11 -2.97 -6.42
CA ILE A 135 -1.93 -3.48 -5.34
C ILE A 135 -2.14 -2.42 -4.24
N GLY A 136 -3.35 -2.28 -3.76
CA GLY A 136 -3.72 -1.32 -2.71
C GLY A 136 -3.41 -1.86 -1.32
N SER A 137 -2.14 -2.19 -1.05
CA SER A 137 -1.67 -2.66 0.27
C SER A 137 -1.05 -1.55 1.13
N TRP A 138 -0.83 -0.36 0.58
CA TRP A 138 -0.24 0.84 1.21
C TRP A 138 1.25 0.73 1.55
N LEU A 139 1.85 -0.44 1.42
CA LEU A 139 3.27 -0.67 1.68
C LEU A 139 4.15 -0.15 0.54
N ASN A 140 3.71 -0.27 -0.70
CA ASN A 140 4.48 0.15 -1.85
C ASN A 140 4.18 1.61 -2.21
N HIS A 141 5.16 2.51 -1.98
CA HIS A 141 5.03 3.95 -2.23
C HIS A 141 4.85 4.33 -3.70
N ASP A 142 5.11 3.43 -4.64
CA ASP A 142 4.75 3.68 -6.04
C ASP A 142 3.24 3.91 -6.22
N ILE A 143 2.43 3.54 -5.24
CA ILE A 143 0.99 3.81 -5.23
C ILE A 143 0.68 5.30 -5.42
N ILE A 144 1.55 6.21 -4.99
CA ILE A 144 1.38 7.65 -5.17
C ILE A 144 1.56 8.11 -6.62
N LYS A 145 2.27 7.33 -7.45
CA LYS A 145 2.57 7.63 -8.85
C LYS A 145 1.64 6.90 -9.82
N LYS A 146 0.91 5.90 -9.34
CA LYS A 146 0.04 5.07 -10.19
C LYS A 146 -1.35 5.66 -10.32
N ASN A 147 -1.96 5.46 -11.50
CA ASN A 147 -3.31 5.97 -11.80
C ASN A 147 -4.43 4.94 -11.59
N LYS A 148 -4.08 3.72 -11.18
CA LYS A 148 -5.02 2.65 -10.86
C LYS A 148 -4.55 1.85 -9.65
N GLN A 149 -5.48 1.48 -8.79
CA GLN A 149 -5.27 0.47 -7.75
C GLN A 149 -5.95 -0.85 -8.11
N ILE A 150 -5.29 -1.94 -7.76
CA ILE A 150 -5.87 -3.28 -7.71
C ILE A 150 -6.34 -3.50 -6.27
N SER A 151 -7.63 -3.72 -6.06
CA SER A 151 -8.17 -3.99 -4.72
C SER A 151 -7.56 -5.25 -4.13
N ALA A 152 -6.87 -5.14 -2.99
CA ALA A 152 -6.33 -6.27 -2.24
C ALA A 152 -7.41 -7.26 -1.74
N VAL A 153 -8.67 -6.83 -1.71
CA VAL A 153 -9.82 -7.64 -1.24
C VAL A 153 -10.43 -8.49 -2.35
N SER A 154 -10.45 -8.00 -3.60
CA SER A 154 -11.26 -8.63 -4.66
C SER A 154 -10.66 -8.58 -6.07
N GLY A 155 -9.49 -8.00 -6.25
CA GLY A 155 -8.83 -7.84 -7.55
C GLY A 155 -9.43 -6.73 -8.44
N ARG A 156 -10.49 -6.05 -7.99
CA ARG A 156 -11.13 -5.01 -8.79
C ARG A 156 -10.17 -3.85 -9.08
N ILE A 157 -10.18 -3.37 -10.33
CA ILE A 157 -9.39 -2.23 -10.76
C ILE A 157 -10.12 -0.94 -10.44
N ILE A 158 -9.44 -0.02 -9.75
CA ILE A 158 -10.01 1.24 -9.27
C ILE A 158 -9.13 2.38 -9.78
N PRO A 159 -9.62 3.21 -10.72
CA PRO A 159 -8.92 4.43 -11.12
C PRO A 159 -8.73 5.37 -9.93
N GLN A 160 -7.55 6.01 -9.86
CA GLN A 160 -7.23 6.94 -8.79
C GLN A 160 -6.47 8.17 -9.29
N LYS A 161 -6.58 9.23 -8.51
CA LYS A 161 -5.72 10.42 -8.52
C LYS A 161 -5.16 10.63 -7.13
N VAL A 162 -3.90 11.03 -7.04
CA VAL A 162 -3.24 11.32 -5.76
C VAL A 162 -2.84 12.78 -5.74
N ARG A 163 -3.14 13.47 -4.63
CA ARG A 163 -2.76 14.86 -4.37
C ARG A 163 -1.88 14.92 -3.14
N PHE A 164 -0.73 15.54 -3.24
CA PHE A 164 0.10 15.88 -2.08
C PHE A 164 -0.47 17.14 -1.41
N LEU A 165 -0.79 17.03 -0.12
CA LEU A 165 -1.38 18.13 0.68
C LEU A 165 -0.36 18.82 1.59
N GLY A 166 0.92 18.44 1.49
CA GLY A 166 2.01 19.03 2.26
C GLY A 166 2.53 18.16 3.40
N LYS A 167 3.50 18.71 4.14
CA LYS A 167 4.03 18.11 5.36
C LYS A 167 3.20 18.55 6.56
N LYS A 168 2.92 17.63 7.48
CA LYS A 168 2.17 17.90 8.71
C LYS A 168 2.78 17.15 9.88
N LYS A 169 2.74 17.76 11.05
CA LYS A 169 2.98 17.07 12.31
C LYS A 169 1.69 16.39 12.74
N ILE A 170 1.78 15.13 13.12
CA ILE A 170 0.67 14.35 13.70
C ILE A 170 1.13 13.69 14.98
N LYS A 171 0.22 13.51 15.92
CA LYS A 171 0.48 12.82 17.19
C LYS A 171 -0.25 11.48 17.20
N LEU A 172 0.50 10.39 17.41
CA LEU A 172 -0.04 9.04 17.58
C LEU A 172 0.60 8.43 18.84
N ASN A 173 -0.21 7.83 19.72
CA ASN A 173 0.27 7.16 20.94
C ASN A 173 1.28 7.99 21.75
N ASN A 174 1.00 9.29 21.93
CA ASN A 174 1.88 10.27 22.60
C ASN A 174 3.22 10.58 21.90
N GLN A 175 3.48 10.02 20.71
CA GLN A 175 4.63 10.33 19.90
C GLN A 175 4.25 11.29 18.75
N GLU A 176 5.10 12.32 18.53
CA GLU A 176 4.96 13.25 17.40
C GLU A 176 5.73 12.74 16.19
N TYR A 177 5.11 12.81 15.01
CA TYR A 177 5.69 12.41 13.74
C TYR A 177 5.61 13.54 12.72
N ASN A 178 6.68 13.76 11.97
CA ASN A 178 6.66 14.58 10.76
C ASN A 178 6.12 13.71 9.62
N SER A 179 5.03 14.10 9.00
CA SER A 179 4.36 13.26 8.00
C SER A 179 4.16 13.94 6.66
N LEU A 180 4.14 13.13 5.59
CA LEU A 180 3.67 13.48 4.26
C LEU A 180 2.17 13.18 4.20
N HIS A 181 1.34 14.21 4.00
CA HIS A 181 -0.10 14.06 3.88
C HIS A 181 -0.52 13.97 2.42
N LEU A 182 -1.18 12.89 2.06
CA LEU A 182 -1.65 12.57 0.72
C LEU A 182 -3.16 12.34 0.71
N HIS A 183 -3.81 12.77 -0.38
CA HIS A 183 -5.22 12.54 -0.63
C HIS A 183 -5.41 11.68 -1.87
N PHE A 184 -5.99 10.52 -1.70
CA PHE A 184 -6.31 9.57 -2.75
C PHE A 184 -7.78 9.70 -3.13
N LEU A 185 -8.05 9.94 -4.42
CA LEU A 185 -9.36 10.20 -4.97
C LEU A 185 -9.65 9.28 -6.14
N SER A 186 -10.88 8.85 -6.31
CA SER A 186 -11.32 8.25 -7.57
C SER A 186 -11.31 9.28 -8.69
N ASP A 187 -10.93 8.87 -9.90
CA ASP A 187 -11.06 9.71 -11.08
C ASP A 187 -12.54 9.89 -11.44
N ASN A 188 -13.04 11.12 -11.28
CA ASN A 188 -14.45 11.46 -11.52
C ASN A 188 -14.84 11.45 -13.01
N ASN A 189 -13.86 11.42 -13.93
CA ASN A 189 -14.10 11.47 -15.38
C ASN A 189 -14.46 10.13 -16.01
N LYS A 190 -14.57 9.06 -15.23
CA LYS A 190 -14.93 7.72 -15.69
C LYS A 190 -16.27 7.29 -15.10
N PRO A 191 -17.11 6.53 -15.84
CA PRO A 191 -18.41 6.07 -15.35
C PRO A 191 -18.23 5.35 -14.01
N MET A 192 -19.07 5.75 -13.06
CA MET A 192 -18.90 5.44 -11.64
C MET A 192 -19.27 4.01 -11.32
N ASN A 193 -18.27 3.16 -11.16
CA ASN A 193 -18.43 2.04 -10.26
C ASN A 193 -18.73 2.56 -8.84
N LYS A 194 -19.77 2.04 -8.20
CA LYS A 194 -20.34 2.50 -6.91
C LYS A 194 -19.38 2.60 -5.71
N LYS A 195 -18.10 2.26 -5.87
CA LYS A 195 -17.07 2.28 -4.80
C LYS A 195 -15.97 3.25 -5.17
N LYS A 196 -16.09 4.46 -4.67
CA LYS A 196 -15.12 5.55 -4.84
C LYS A 196 -14.00 5.43 -3.80
N ILE A 197 -12.77 5.78 -4.20
CA ILE A 197 -11.70 6.11 -3.27
C ILE A 197 -11.88 7.57 -2.89
N ASN A 198 -11.86 7.85 -1.61
CA ASN A 198 -11.74 9.19 -1.02
C ASN A 198 -11.14 8.99 0.37
N LEU A 199 -9.81 9.04 0.45
CA LEU A 199 -9.12 8.76 1.69
C LEU A 199 -7.83 9.57 1.82
N HIS A 200 -7.50 9.88 3.04
CA HIS A 200 -6.28 10.57 3.42
C HIS A 200 -5.27 9.60 4.02
N VAL A 201 -4.00 9.72 3.62
CA VAL A 201 -2.92 8.86 4.10
C VAL A 201 -1.75 9.73 4.56
N TRP A 202 -1.15 9.36 5.68
CA TRP A 202 0.05 10.00 6.24
C TRP A 202 1.18 8.98 6.29
N TYR A 203 2.30 9.32 5.66
CA TYR A 203 3.55 8.56 5.73
C TYR A 203 4.57 9.34 6.55
N ASP A 204 5.36 8.66 7.34
CA ASP A 204 6.50 9.27 8.03
C ASP A 204 7.52 9.83 7.04
N VAL A 205 8.05 11.03 7.29
CA VAL A 205 8.99 11.70 6.37
C VAL A 205 10.32 10.97 6.28
N GLU A 206 10.77 10.36 7.38
CA GLU A 206 12.11 9.75 7.50
C GLU A 206 12.08 8.28 7.07
N THR A 207 11.15 7.52 7.64
CA THR A 207 11.09 6.07 7.44
C THR A 207 10.15 5.67 6.31
N LEU A 208 9.31 6.59 5.83
CA LEU A 208 8.23 6.35 4.89
C LEU A 208 7.25 5.25 5.34
N VAL A 209 7.23 4.92 6.62
CA VAL A 209 6.23 4.02 7.18
C VAL A 209 4.87 4.70 7.12
N TRP A 210 3.86 3.94 6.72
CA TRP A 210 2.48 4.39 6.79
C TRP A 210 2.08 4.60 8.25
N LEU A 211 1.71 5.85 8.62
CA LEU A 211 1.39 6.23 10.00
C LEU A 211 -0.11 6.18 10.28
N LYS A 212 -0.88 6.76 9.36
CA LYS A 212 -2.32 6.95 9.53
C LYS A 212 -3.03 6.91 8.19
N MET A 213 -4.27 6.42 8.17
CA MET A 213 -5.23 6.60 7.10
C MET A 213 -6.57 7.01 7.68
N SER A 214 -7.29 7.88 6.99
CA SER A 214 -8.67 8.19 7.33
C SER A 214 -9.57 8.27 6.11
N TYR A 215 -10.84 7.92 6.28
CA TYR A 215 -11.89 8.09 5.29
C TYR A 215 -13.27 8.14 5.94
N ASP A 216 -14.20 8.85 5.30
CA ASP A 216 -15.57 8.99 5.77
C ASP A 216 -16.49 8.06 4.99
N LYS A 217 -17.14 7.15 5.70
CA LYS A 217 -18.17 6.29 5.13
C LYS A 217 -19.05 5.72 6.23
N LEU A 218 -20.25 6.27 6.40
CA LEU A 218 -21.15 5.89 7.50
C LEU A 218 -20.49 6.07 8.87
N GLY A 219 -19.63 7.10 8.99
CA GLY A 219 -18.79 7.40 10.15
C GLY A 219 -17.34 7.62 9.72
N GLN A 220 -16.55 8.16 10.63
CA GLN A 220 -15.13 8.45 10.44
C GLN A 220 -14.29 7.19 10.75
N TRP A 221 -13.65 6.64 9.73
CA TRP A 221 -12.74 5.50 9.85
C TRP A 221 -11.31 5.98 9.93
N GLU A 222 -10.55 5.39 10.84
CA GLU A 222 -9.12 5.63 10.95
C GLU A 222 -8.34 4.35 11.17
N TYR A 223 -7.20 4.23 10.48
CA TYR A 223 -6.10 3.37 10.83
C TYR A 223 -5.06 4.23 11.53
N ARG A 224 -4.55 3.79 12.67
CA ARG A 224 -3.50 4.48 13.43
C ARG A 224 -2.38 3.49 13.73
N LEU A 225 -1.13 3.85 13.39
CA LEU A 225 0.04 3.05 13.72
C LEU A 225 0.11 2.91 15.25
N LYS A 226 0.10 1.67 15.75
CA LYS A 226 0.24 1.32 17.15
C LYS A 226 1.67 0.96 17.51
N LYS A 227 2.29 0.11 16.68
CA LYS A 227 3.61 -0.44 16.97
C LYS A 227 4.39 -0.71 15.68
N GLN A 228 5.69 -0.42 15.73
CA GLN A 228 6.65 -0.81 14.72
C GLN A 228 7.87 -1.45 15.37
N ILE A 229 8.44 -2.48 14.75
CA ILE A 229 9.67 -3.15 15.21
C ILE A 229 10.58 -3.29 14.01
N PHE A 230 11.83 -2.86 14.17
CA PHE A 230 12.91 -3.06 13.22
C PHE A 230 13.82 -4.20 13.70
N TYR A 231 14.62 -4.78 12.77
CA TYR A 231 15.68 -5.75 13.10
C TYR A 231 16.86 -5.09 13.79
#